data_eb35addde39a640ce6f67246f83ffcf2
#
_entry.id   eb35addde39a640ce6f67246f83ffcf2
#
_cell.length_a   1.000
_cell.length_b   1.000
_cell.length_c   1.000
_cell.angle_alpha   90.00
_cell.angle_beta   90.00
_cell.angle_gamma   90.00
#
_symmetry.space_group_name_H-M   'P 1'
#
loop_
_entity.id
_entity.type
_entity.pdbx_description
1 polymer ?
#
loop_
_entity_poly.entity_id
_entity_poly.type
_entity_poly.pdbx_seq_one_letter_code
_entity_poly.pdbx_strand_id
1 'polypeptide(L)'
;MQIRSVGIDLGKTTFHLVALGDNGKVLLKKKFTQKQLITFTANLQTTLIGMEACAGAHLLGRALREQGHDVKLIPAQFVRPFVKSNKNDFVDAEAIAEAVHRQNMRFVPIKTDDQLDLQALHRVRDRLITRRTSVINQLRAFLLERGLVFAKSPSKLRERMPEILENAEEGLTPRVRNLLALLWNEWKDLDQQVVDLNHEVELIASSDAACLRLRRVPGIGPLVATAIVASIGNGAAFHKGREFAAWMDLVPKQYSTGGKARLSGISKRGNRYLRKILIHGARAMVLRCKRERIPMGAWMTTLETRAPRNVLIVSAANKLARIAWAVLSSGQDYRAVQQPVAA
;
A
#
# COMPACT_ATOMS: atom_id res chain seq x y z
N MET A 1 38.63 14.85 -9.87
CA MET A 1 38.06 13.95 -8.83
C MET A 1 36.76 13.45 -9.35
N GLN A 2 36.58 12.13 -9.46
CA GLN A 2 35.38 11.53 -10.01
C GLN A 2 34.34 11.36 -8.90
N ILE A 3 33.08 11.77 -9.17
CA ILE A 3 31.95 11.54 -8.27
C ILE A 3 31.50 10.09 -8.44
N ARG A 4 31.52 9.34 -7.35
CA ARG A 4 31.05 7.96 -7.30
C ARG A 4 29.53 7.87 -7.07
N SER A 5 29.02 8.68 -6.16
CA SER A 5 27.60 8.76 -5.83
C SER A 5 27.20 10.11 -5.30
N VAL A 6 25.91 10.38 -5.44
CA VAL A 6 25.25 11.54 -4.87
C VAL A 6 24.10 11.09 -3.99
N GLY A 7 24.02 11.59 -2.78
CA GLY A 7 22.86 11.45 -1.91
C GLY A 7 22.10 12.75 -1.85
N ILE A 8 20.78 12.69 -1.98
CA ILE A 8 19.91 13.86 -1.87
C ILE A 8 18.88 13.60 -0.78
N ASP A 9 18.94 14.43 0.27
CA ASP A 9 17.86 14.50 1.26
C ASP A 9 16.81 15.49 0.81
N LEU A 10 15.53 15.05 0.81
CA LEU A 10 14.40 15.79 0.26
C LEU A 10 13.64 16.54 1.36
N GLY A 11 13.87 17.85 1.46
CA GLY A 11 12.99 18.72 2.22
C GLY A 11 11.80 19.19 1.37
N LYS A 12 10.89 19.96 1.97
CA LYS A 12 9.72 20.51 1.24
C LYS A 12 10.11 21.55 0.20
N THR A 13 11.04 22.42 0.54
CA THR A 13 11.49 23.56 -0.28
C THR A 13 13.01 23.56 -0.48
N THR A 14 13.75 22.88 0.36
CA THR A 14 15.21 22.86 0.38
C THR A 14 15.70 21.43 0.30
N PHE A 15 16.65 21.19 -0.57
CA PHE A 15 17.24 19.88 -0.86
C PHE A 15 18.70 19.92 -0.47
N HIS A 16 19.16 18.95 0.30
CA HIS A 16 20.57 18.84 0.70
C HIS A 16 21.24 17.76 -0.14
N LEU A 17 22.32 18.12 -0.80
CA LEU A 17 23.07 17.24 -1.68
C LEU A 17 24.48 17.03 -1.12
N VAL A 18 24.88 15.77 -1.05
CA VAL A 18 26.25 15.35 -0.75
C VAL A 18 26.75 14.45 -1.87
N ALA A 19 27.93 14.80 -2.44
CA ALA A 19 28.62 13.97 -3.42
C ALA A 19 29.84 13.29 -2.78
N LEU A 20 29.94 11.98 -2.98
CA LEU A 20 31.08 11.17 -2.51
C LEU A 20 31.98 10.78 -3.67
N GLY A 21 33.28 10.79 -3.42
CA GLY A 21 34.31 10.24 -4.32
C GLY A 21 34.51 8.74 -4.13
N ASP A 22 35.38 8.13 -4.94
CA ASP A 22 35.65 6.69 -4.93
C ASP A 22 36.18 6.18 -3.58
N ASN A 23 36.89 7.00 -2.85
CA ASN A 23 37.41 6.69 -1.52
C ASN A 23 36.42 6.98 -0.38
N GLY A 24 35.15 7.29 -0.70
CA GLY A 24 34.11 7.66 0.27
C GLY A 24 34.26 9.04 0.89
N LYS A 25 35.24 9.86 0.45
CA LYS A 25 35.39 11.23 0.92
C LYS A 25 34.30 12.13 0.32
N VAL A 26 33.85 13.07 1.13
CA VAL A 26 32.90 14.10 0.68
C VAL A 26 33.63 15.07 -0.25
N LEU A 27 33.16 15.15 -1.50
CA LEU A 27 33.66 16.08 -2.52
C LEU A 27 32.87 17.38 -2.55
N LEU A 28 31.57 17.30 -2.25
CA LEU A 28 30.66 18.43 -2.34
C LEU A 28 29.55 18.30 -1.30
N LYS A 29 29.23 19.43 -0.64
CA LYS A 29 28.01 19.62 0.19
C LYS A 29 27.35 20.91 -0.23
N LYS A 30 26.11 20.84 -0.72
CA LYS A 30 25.35 22.02 -1.13
C LYS A 30 23.86 21.86 -0.80
N LYS A 31 23.19 22.98 -0.53
CA LYS A 31 21.75 23.07 -0.43
C LYS A 31 21.19 23.80 -1.66
N PHE A 32 20.00 23.37 -2.09
CA PHE A 32 19.35 23.85 -3.29
C PHE A 32 17.85 24.02 -3.09
N THR A 33 17.25 24.93 -3.83
CA THR A 33 15.83 24.82 -4.19
C THR A 33 15.66 23.74 -5.26
N GLN A 34 14.44 23.28 -5.50
CA GLN A 34 14.17 22.25 -6.52
C GLN A 34 14.69 22.67 -7.91
N LYS A 35 14.41 23.90 -8.34
CA LYS A 35 14.87 24.42 -9.64
C LYS A 35 16.40 24.44 -9.74
N GLN A 36 17.06 24.94 -8.70
CA GLN A 36 18.54 24.97 -8.65
C GLN A 36 19.13 23.55 -8.67
N LEU A 37 18.51 22.59 -7.97
CA LEU A 37 18.94 21.19 -7.95
C LEU A 37 18.89 20.58 -9.36
N ILE A 38 17.76 20.71 -10.05
CA ILE A 38 17.57 20.21 -11.41
C ILE A 38 18.59 20.85 -12.38
N THR A 39 18.81 22.17 -12.29
CA THR A 39 19.82 22.85 -13.12
C THR A 39 21.24 22.37 -12.80
N PHE A 40 21.54 22.18 -11.52
CA PHE A 40 22.88 21.73 -11.09
C PHE A 40 23.15 20.29 -11.56
N THR A 41 22.20 19.38 -11.37
CA THR A 41 22.34 17.97 -11.78
C THR A 41 22.42 17.80 -13.29
N ALA A 42 21.73 18.62 -14.08
CA ALA A 42 21.83 18.61 -15.54
C ALA A 42 23.27 18.88 -16.07
N ASN A 43 24.09 19.56 -15.27
CA ASN A 43 25.50 19.82 -15.59
C ASN A 43 26.49 18.80 -14.99
N LEU A 44 25.98 17.78 -14.28
CA LEU A 44 26.81 16.68 -13.78
C LEU A 44 26.93 15.59 -14.83
N GLN A 45 28.09 14.96 -14.89
CA GLN A 45 28.22 13.69 -15.63
C GLN A 45 27.25 12.66 -15.06
N THR A 46 26.80 11.73 -15.90
CA THR A 46 25.94 10.62 -15.47
C THR A 46 26.50 9.96 -14.20
N THR A 47 25.72 9.94 -13.15
CA THR A 47 26.15 9.42 -11.86
C THR A 47 25.04 8.65 -11.16
N LEU A 48 25.41 7.86 -10.15
CA LEU A 48 24.48 7.17 -9.27
C LEU A 48 23.93 8.14 -8.22
N ILE A 49 22.60 8.34 -8.21
CA ILE A 49 21.92 9.24 -7.27
C ILE A 49 21.00 8.43 -6.36
N GLY A 50 21.24 8.52 -5.05
CA GLY A 50 20.37 8.00 -4.01
C GLY A 50 19.43 9.06 -3.47
N MET A 51 18.19 8.69 -3.18
CA MET A 51 17.22 9.51 -2.45
C MET A 51 16.40 8.65 -1.50
N GLU A 52 15.93 9.23 -0.40
CA GLU A 52 14.96 8.54 0.45
C GLU A 52 13.59 8.48 -0.24
N ALA A 53 12.91 7.34 -0.11
CA ALA A 53 11.56 7.14 -0.66
C ALA A 53 10.51 7.87 0.20
N CYS A 54 10.36 9.15 -0.01
CA CYS A 54 9.41 10.04 0.68
C CYS A 54 8.50 10.79 -0.31
N ALA A 55 7.73 11.76 0.19
CA ALA A 55 6.89 12.62 -0.66
C ALA A 55 7.77 13.48 -1.60
N GLY A 56 7.42 13.51 -2.89
CA GLY A 56 8.19 14.22 -3.93
C GLY A 56 9.32 13.42 -4.57
N ALA A 57 9.79 12.32 -3.95
CA ALA A 57 10.89 11.52 -4.45
C ALA A 57 10.64 10.94 -5.86
N HIS A 58 9.41 10.59 -6.18
CA HIS A 58 9.08 10.02 -7.50
C HIS A 58 9.16 11.08 -8.61
N LEU A 59 8.65 12.29 -8.38
CA LEU A 59 8.74 13.40 -9.34
C LEU A 59 10.21 13.72 -9.63
N LEU A 60 10.97 13.98 -8.57
CA LEU A 60 12.39 14.30 -8.71
C LEU A 60 13.18 13.14 -9.34
N GLY A 61 12.84 11.91 -8.95
CA GLY A 61 13.46 10.72 -9.51
C GLY A 61 13.24 10.55 -11.01
N ARG A 62 12.06 10.89 -11.54
CA ARG A 62 11.81 10.90 -13.00
C ARG A 62 12.64 11.99 -13.67
N ALA A 63 12.60 13.22 -13.16
CA ALA A 63 13.36 14.32 -13.74
C ALA A 63 14.88 14.05 -13.79
N LEU A 64 15.44 13.46 -12.74
CA LEU A 64 16.86 13.09 -12.73
C LEU A 64 17.19 11.92 -13.67
N ARG A 65 16.27 10.98 -13.87
CA ARG A 65 16.42 9.91 -14.87
C ARG A 65 16.38 10.44 -16.31
N GLU A 66 15.53 11.42 -16.58
CA GLU A 66 15.47 12.11 -17.88
C GLU A 66 16.78 12.83 -18.21
N GLN A 67 17.54 13.25 -17.19
CA GLN A 67 18.90 13.80 -17.32
C GLN A 67 19.97 12.69 -17.54
N GLY A 68 19.58 11.40 -17.53
CA GLY A 68 20.49 10.27 -17.76
C GLY A 68 21.12 9.69 -16.48
N HIS A 69 20.76 10.15 -15.29
CA HIS A 69 21.32 9.61 -14.03
C HIS A 69 20.73 8.24 -13.65
N ASP A 70 21.54 7.37 -12.99
CA ASP A 70 21.02 6.15 -12.34
C ASP A 70 20.45 6.49 -10.98
N VAL A 71 19.13 6.63 -10.91
CA VAL A 71 18.41 7.09 -9.70
C VAL A 71 17.80 5.95 -8.93
N LYS A 72 18.13 5.85 -7.65
CA LYS A 72 17.63 4.82 -6.72
C LYS A 72 16.91 5.45 -5.54
N LEU A 73 15.69 4.98 -5.26
CA LEU A 73 14.95 5.35 -4.06
C LEU A 73 15.16 4.30 -2.96
N ILE A 74 15.58 4.74 -1.77
CA ILE A 74 15.88 3.89 -0.63
C ILE A 74 14.80 4.07 0.44
N PRO A 75 14.17 3.00 0.96
CA PRO A 75 13.28 3.11 2.12
C PRO A 75 14.00 3.68 3.34
N ALA A 76 13.39 4.62 4.05
CA ALA A 76 13.96 5.30 5.23
C ALA A 76 14.61 4.35 6.26
N GLN A 77 13.97 3.21 6.49
CA GLN A 77 14.49 2.19 7.43
C GLN A 77 15.85 1.63 7.06
N PHE A 78 16.25 1.70 5.79
CA PHE A 78 17.54 1.20 5.29
C PHE A 78 18.60 2.32 5.17
N VAL A 79 18.20 3.58 5.23
CA VAL A 79 19.11 4.73 5.33
C VAL A 79 19.60 4.91 6.78
N ARG A 80 18.70 4.73 7.74
CA ARG A 80 18.94 4.95 9.17
C ARG A 80 20.23 4.34 9.74
N PRO A 81 20.63 3.09 9.39
CA PRO A 81 21.86 2.49 9.89
C PRO A 81 23.16 3.21 9.46
N PHE A 82 23.10 4.07 8.44
CA PHE A 82 24.23 4.83 7.91
C PHE A 82 24.35 6.24 8.50
N VAL A 83 23.36 6.69 9.27
CA VAL A 83 23.37 7.99 9.95
C VAL A 83 24.32 7.91 11.15
N LYS A 84 25.41 8.69 11.14
CA LYS A 84 26.54 8.60 12.09
C LYS A 84 26.37 9.47 13.34
N SER A 85 25.45 10.46 13.34
CA SER A 85 25.36 11.43 14.42
C SER A 85 23.93 11.95 14.60
N ASN A 86 23.78 13.04 15.38
CA ASN A 86 22.52 13.73 15.56
C ASN A 86 21.94 14.20 14.21
N LYS A 87 20.62 14.31 14.13
CA LYS A 87 19.87 14.69 12.93
C LYS A 87 20.42 16.00 12.32
N ASN A 88 20.90 15.87 11.09
CA ASN A 88 21.34 16.98 10.26
C ASN A 88 21.12 16.57 8.80
N ASP A 89 20.47 17.41 8.03
CA ASP A 89 20.05 17.12 6.64
C ASP A 89 21.25 16.77 5.72
N PHE A 90 22.44 17.32 5.96
CA PHE A 90 23.66 16.91 5.25
C PHE A 90 24.19 15.55 5.70
N VAL A 91 24.00 15.18 6.97
CA VAL A 91 24.35 13.83 7.47
C VAL A 91 23.40 12.80 6.87
N ASP A 92 22.11 13.14 6.76
CA ASP A 92 21.11 12.28 6.12
C ASP A 92 21.42 12.11 4.62
N ALA A 93 21.78 13.20 3.90
CA ALA A 93 22.22 13.13 2.50
C ALA A 93 23.52 12.29 2.33
N GLU A 94 24.50 12.41 3.25
CA GLU A 94 25.72 11.58 3.24
C GLU A 94 25.42 10.10 3.46
N ALA A 95 24.54 9.79 4.44
CA ALA A 95 24.08 8.44 4.70
C ALA A 95 23.36 7.81 3.49
N ILE A 96 22.56 8.59 2.76
CA ILE A 96 21.93 8.17 1.51
C ILE A 96 22.98 7.86 0.44
N ALA A 97 24.01 8.74 0.27
CA ALA A 97 25.08 8.55 -0.70
C ALA A 97 25.93 7.30 -0.41
N GLU A 98 26.12 6.92 0.86
CA GLU A 98 26.77 5.67 1.26
C GLU A 98 25.85 4.45 1.04
N ALA A 99 24.57 4.56 1.44
CA ALA A 99 23.61 3.46 1.39
C ALA A 99 23.33 2.98 -0.04
N VAL A 100 23.32 3.88 -1.03
CA VAL A 100 22.97 3.57 -2.42
C VAL A 100 23.90 2.56 -3.08
N HIS A 101 25.13 2.41 -2.59
CA HIS A 101 26.12 1.47 -3.12
C HIS A 101 25.99 0.02 -2.59
N ARG A 102 25.19 -0.20 -1.57
CA ARG A 102 25.11 -1.52 -0.94
C ARG A 102 24.44 -2.54 -1.87
N GLN A 103 25.15 -3.64 -2.16
CA GLN A 103 24.69 -4.70 -3.08
C GLN A 103 23.33 -5.31 -2.69
N ASN A 104 23.08 -5.44 -1.38
CA ASN A 104 21.83 -6.02 -0.86
C ASN A 104 20.75 -4.97 -0.55
N MET A 105 20.92 -3.72 -1.06
CA MET A 105 19.93 -2.67 -0.84
C MET A 105 18.64 -2.95 -1.62
N ARG A 106 17.52 -2.81 -0.97
CA ARG A 106 16.20 -2.93 -1.58
C ARG A 106 15.69 -1.56 -1.96
N PHE A 107 15.70 -1.29 -3.26
CA PHE A 107 15.23 -0.02 -3.80
C PHE A 107 13.71 -0.02 -4.03
N VAL A 108 13.11 1.15 -3.90
CA VAL A 108 11.72 1.40 -4.28
C VAL A 108 11.69 1.81 -5.75
N PRO A 109 10.88 1.17 -6.61
CA PRO A 109 10.73 1.60 -7.99
C PRO A 109 10.21 3.05 -8.06
N ILE A 110 10.77 3.83 -8.97
CA ILE A 110 10.23 5.15 -9.30
C ILE A 110 8.92 4.93 -10.04
N LYS A 111 7.84 5.51 -9.53
CA LYS A 111 6.49 5.35 -10.08
C LYS A 111 6.23 6.35 -11.20
N THR A 112 5.40 5.94 -12.15
CA THR A 112 4.79 6.82 -13.15
C THR A 112 3.73 7.72 -12.51
N ASP A 113 3.29 8.75 -13.23
CA ASP A 113 2.20 9.61 -12.75
C ASP A 113 0.90 8.81 -12.63
N ASP A 114 0.55 7.97 -13.60
CA ASP A 114 -0.62 7.08 -13.53
C ASP A 114 -0.61 6.19 -12.28
N GLN A 115 0.55 5.66 -11.90
CA GLN A 115 0.67 4.87 -10.66
C GLN A 115 0.45 5.72 -9.41
N LEU A 116 0.90 6.98 -9.41
CA LEU A 116 0.71 7.90 -8.29
C LEU A 116 -0.74 8.34 -8.17
N ASP A 117 -1.40 8.63 -9.29
CA ASP A 117 -2.81 9.02 -9.36
C ASP A 117 -3.69 7.87 -8.87
N LEU A 118 -3.42 6.66 -9.34
CA LEU A 118 -4.13 5.47 -8.88
C LEU A 118 -3.90 5.21 -7.37
N GLN A 119 -2.70 5.48 -6.85
CA GLN A 119 -2.46 5.44 -5.41
C GLN A 119 -3.23 6.54 -4.65
N ALA A 120 -3.33 7.74 -5.22
CA ALA A 120 -4.10 8.84 -4.63
C ALA A 120 -5.58 8.47 -4.56
N LEU A 121 -6.16 7.93 -5.64
CA LEU A 121 -7.52 7.41 -5.70
C LEU A 121 -7.80 6.40 -4.56
N HIS A 122 -6.93 5.40 -4.40
CA HIS A 122 -7.03 4.42 -3.33
C HIS A 122 -6.95 5.03 -1.93
N ARG A 123 -6.07 6.02 -1.71
CA ARG A 123 -5.90 6.69 -0.42
C ARG A 123 -7.12 7.55 -0.06
N VAL A 124 -7.64 8.31 -1.03
CA VAL A 124 -8.85 9.11 -0.84
C VAL A 124 -10.03 8.19 -0.52
N ARG A 125 -10.23 7.14 -1.29
CA ARG A 125 -11.28 6.15 -1.05
C ARG A 125 -11.18 5.52 0.36
N ASP A 126 -10.00 5.12 0.80
CA ASP A 126 -9.80 4.52 2.14
C ASP A 126 -10.11 5.50 3.26
N ARG A 127 -9.75 6.77 3.08
CA ARG A 127 -10.08 7.87 3.98
C ARG A 127 -11.59 8.07 4.09
N LEU A 128 -12.31 8.12 2.95
CA LEU A 128 -13.77 8.29 2.93
C LEU A 128 -14.49 7.13 3.64
N ILE A 129 -14.05 5.89 3.40
CA ILE A 129 -14.61 4.71 4.10
C ILE A 129 -14.36 4.79 5.60
N THR A 130 -13.18 5.23 6.02
CA THR A 130 -12.86 5.39 7.45
C THR A 130 -13.74 6.47 8.08
N ARG A 131 -13.89 7.63 7.43
CA ARG A 131 -14.75 8.73 7.87
C ARG A 131 -16.22 8.28 7.95
N ARG A 132 -16.72 7.61 6.91
CA ARG A 132 -18.06 7.03 6.90
C ARG A 132 -18.31 6.11 8.11
N THR A 133 -17.37 5.23 8.40
CA THR A 133 -17.48 4.32 9.56
C THR A 133 -17.50 5.09 10.88
N SER A 134 -16.73 6.16 10.99
CA SER A 134 -16.71 7.04 12.17
C SER A 134 -18.05 7.73 12.35
N VAL A 135 -18.63 8.31 11.30
CA VAL A 135 -19.96 8.96 11.33
C VAL A 135 -21.05 7.97 11.75
N ILE A 136 -21.07 6.77 11.16
CA ILE A 136 -22.05 5.72 11.52
C ILE A 136 -21.94 5.33 12.98
N ASN A 137 -20.72 5.20 13.53
CA ASN A 137 -20.52 4.86 14.93
C ASN A 137 -20.95 6.01 15.85
N GLN A 138 -20.72 7.26 15.46
CA GLN A 138 -21.15 8.44 16.22
C GLN A 138 -22.68 8.55 16.25
N LEU A 139 -23.36 8.34 15.11
CA LEU A 139 -24.82 8.25 15.05
C LEU A 139 -25.35 7.20 16.03
N ARG A 140 -24.78 5.99 16.01
CA ARG A 140 -25.18 4.92 16.94
C ARG A 140 -24.98 5.29 18.39
N ALA A 141 -23.86 5.94 18.72
CA ALA A 141 -23.58 6.35 20.09
C ALA A 141 -24.61 7.37 20.60
N PHE A 142 -24.96 8.37 19.79
CA PHE A 142 -25.95 9.38 20.16
C PHE A 142 -27.37 8.79 20.30
N LEU A 143 -27.73 7.86 19.42
CA LEU A 143 -29.03 7.17 19.48
C LEU A 143 -29.10 6.22 20.68
N LEU A 144 -28.01 5.53 21.01
CA LEU A 144 -27.93 4.63 22.16
C LEU A 144 -28.20 5.39 23.49
N GLU A 145 -27.67 6.59 23.65
CA GLU A 145 -27.93 7.46 24.82
C GLU A 145 -29.42 7.91 24.91
N ARG A 146 -30.20 7.65 23.89
CA ARG A 146 -31.65 7.90 23.81
C ARG A 146 -32.49 6.61 23.83
N GLY A 147 -31.85 5.47 24.15
CA GLY A 147 -32.52 4.18 24.19
C GLY A 147 -32.75 3.52 22.83
N LEU A 148 -32.29 4.14 21.73
CA LEU A 148 -32.46 3.61 20.38
C LEU A 148 -31.26 2.72 20.01
N VAL A 149 -31.44 1.40 20.09
CA VAL A 149 -30.40 0.39 19.89
C VAL A 149 -30.42 -0.17 18.47
N PHE A 150 -29.27 -0.16 17.79
CA PHE A 150 -29.13 -0.71 16.42
C PHE A 150 -28.08 -1.81 16.34
N ALA A 151 -28.38 -2.84 15.53
CA ALA A 151 -27.43 -3.88 15.20
C ALA A 151 -26.14 -3.31 14.56
N LYS A 152 -25.04 -4.08 14.59
CA LYS A 152 -23.75 -3.66 14.03
C LYS A 152 -23.80 -3.36 12.53
N SER A 153 -24.72 -3.99 11.76
CA SER A 153 -24.87 -3.69 10.34
C SER A 153 -25.38 -2.26 10.11
N PRO A 154 -24.79 -1.49 9.18
CA PRO A 154 -25.26 -0.15 8.83
C PRO A 154 -26.67 -0.13 8.22
N SER A 155 -27.13 -1.23 7.61
CA SER A 155 -28.39 -1.28 6.83
C SER A 155 -29.60 -0.89 7.67
N LYS A 156 -29.74 -1.48 8.87
CA LYS A 156 -30.90 -1.20 9.74
C LYS A 156 -30.92 0.23 10.26
N LEU A 157 -29.75 0.79 10.56
CA LEU A 157 -29.68 2.21 10.93
C LEU A 157 -30.05 3.11 9.75
N ARG A 158 -29.55 2.79 8.54
CA ARG A 158 -29.88 3.54 7.32
C ARG A 158 -31.40 3.56 7.03
N GLU A 159 -32.02 2.40 7.17
CA GLU A 159 -33.45 2.22 6.94
C GLU A 159 -34.30 3.09 7.90
N ARG A 160 -33.90 3.13 9.17
CA ARG A 160 -34.65 3.83 10.24
C ARG A 160 -34.31 5.32 10.38
N MET A 161 -33.19 5.80 9.88
CA MET A 161 -32.77 7.21 10.08
C MET A 161 -33.81 8.25 9.63
N PRO A 162 -34.48 8.13 8.46
CA PRO A 162 -35.50 9.12 8.06
C PRO A 162 -36.62 9.20 9.06
N GLU A 163 -37.19 8.05 9.47
CA GLU A 163 -38.26 7.95 10.46
C GLU A 163 -37.88 8.59 11.81
N ILE A 164 -36.66 8.28 12.31
CA ILE A 164 -36.14 8.83 13.57
C ILE A 164 -36.02 10.36 13.52
N LEU A 165 -35.63 10.90 12.36
CA LEU A 165 -35.53 12.35 12.18
C LEU A 165 -36.87 13.08 12.09
N GLU A 166 -37.88 12.42 11.57
CA GLU A 166 -39.22 12.98 11.35
C GLU A 166 -40.12 12.79 12.58
N ASN A 167 -40.02 11.66 13.28
CA ASN A 167 -40.90 11.33 14.40
C ASN A 167 -40.62 12.19 15.65
N ALA A 168 -41.56 13.02 16.05
CA ALA A 168 -41.46 13.88 17.23
C ALA A 168 -41.51 13.08 18.55
N GLU A 169 -42.09 11.86 18.57
CA GLU A 169 -42.27 11.03 19.75
C GLU A 169 -41.04 10.23 20.18
N GLU A 170 -39.98 10.18 19.34
CA GLU A 170 -38.74 9.43 19.61
C GLU A 170 -37.85 10.00 20.76
N GLY A 171 -38.40 10.93 21.57
CA GLY A 171 -37.69 11.47 22.73
C GLY A 171 -36.41 12.26 22.43
N LEU A 172 -36.21 12.65 21.19
CA LEU A 172 -35.06 13.44 20.75
C LEU A 172 -35.31 14.94 20.98
N THR A 173 -34.38 15.61 21.68
CA THR A 173 -34.44 17.07 21.73
C THR A 173 -34.19 17.69 20.36
N PRO A 174 -34.73 18.90 20.08
CA PRO A 174 -34.48 19.56 18.80
C PRO A 174 -32.99 19.70 18.46
N ARG A 175 -32.15 19.97 19.47
CA ARG A 175 -30.68 20.05 19.31
C ARG A 175 -30.10 18.74 18.83
N VAL A 176 -30.45 17.60 19.45
CA VAL A 176 -29.91 16.28 19.07
C VAL A 176 -30.43 15.90 17.71
N ARG A 177 -31.70 16.15 17.38
CA ARG A 177 -32.27 15.90 16.07
C ARG A 177 -31.50 16.63 14.95
N ASN A 178 -31.20 17.91 15.16
CA ASN A 178 -30.40 18.68 14.20
C ASN A 178 -28.98 18.11 14.02
N LEU A 179 -28.30 17.70 15.10
CA LEU A 179 -26.98 17.07 15.04
C LEU A 179 -27.01 15.71 14.33
N LEU A 180 -28.03 14.90 14.58
CA LEU A 180 -28.23 13.64 13.87
C LEU A 180 -28.50 13.87 12.37
N ALA A 181 -29.28 14.90 12.02
CA ALA A 181 -29.54 15.27 10.61
C ALA A 181 -28.27 15.69 9.89
N LEU A 182 -27.37 16.47 10.54
CA LEU A 182 -26.06 16.83 9.99
C LEU A 182 -25.20 15.59 9.71
N LEU A 183 -25.08 14.67 10.68
CA LEU A 183 -24.31 13.44 10.52
C LEU A 183 -24.94 12.49 9.48
N TRP A 184 -26.27 12.45 9.40
CA TRP A 184 -26.98 11.67 8.40
C TRP A 184 -26.74 12.17 6.97
N ASN A 185 -26.73 13.48 6.77
CA ASN A 185 -26.40 14.09 5.48
C ASN A 185 -24.94 13.81 5.11
N GLU A 186 -24.01 14.01 6.06
CA GLU A 186 -22.61 13.64 5.86
C GLU A 186 -22.44 12.17 5.46
N TRP A 187 -23.18 11.25 6.10
CA TRP A 187 -23.11 9.84 5.73
C TRP A 187 -23.59 9.59 4.30
N LYS A 188 -24.70 10.20 3.88
CA LYS A 188 -25.22 10.09 2.50
C LYS A 188 -24.19 10.58 1.48
N ASP A 189 -23.58 11.73 1.73
CA ASP A 189 -22.56 12.32 0.85
C ASP A 189 -21.31 11.43 0.76
N LEU A 190 -20.86 10.90 1.89
CA LEU A 190 -19.73 9.97 1.92
C LEU A 190 -20.01 8.66 1.18
N ASP A 191 -21.24 8.15 1.26
CA ASP A 191 -21.63 6.97 0.49
C ASP A 191 -21.61 7.22 -1.01
N GLN A 192 -22.13 8.37 -1.46
CA GLN A 192 -22.09 8.72 -2.88
C GLN A 192 -20.65 8.86 -3.37
N GLN A 193 -19.80 9.60 -2.66
CA GLN A 193 -18.39 9.72 -3.01
C GLN A 193 -17.66 8.36 -3.08
N VAL A 194 -17.98 7.43 -2.16
CA VAL A 194 -17.40 6.07 -2.20
C VAL A 194 -17.92 5.29 -3.41
N VAL A 195 -19.19 5.46 -3.80
CA VAL A 195 -19.75 4.83 -5.01
C VAL A 195 -19.03 5.33 -6.26
N ASP A 196 -18.85 6.65 -6.38
CA ASP A 196 -18.18 7.28 -7.53
C ASP A 196 -16.74 6.79 -7.69
N LEU A 197 -15.98 6.78 -6.58
CA LEU A 197 -14.59 6.26 -6.61
C LEU A 197 -14.52 4.73 -6.86
N ASN A 198 -15.52 3.96 -6.42
CA ASN A 198 -15.59 2.54 -6.76
C ASN A 198 -15.85 2.35 -8.26
N HIS A 199 -16.69 3.17 -8.86
CA HIS A 199 -16.97 3.14 -10.30
C HIS A 199 -15.69 3.46 -11.09
N GLU A 200 -14.96 4.50 -10.70
CA GLU A 200 -13.67 4.85 -11.31
C GLU A 200 -12.65 3.70 -11.21
N VAL A 201 -12.52 3.07 -10.04
CA VAL A 201 -11.68 1.88 -9.85
C VAL A 201 -12.09 0.74 -10.77
N GLU A 202 -13.40 0.52 -10.98
CA GLU A 202 -13.91 -0.54 -11.88
C GLU A 202 -13.57 -0.24 -13.35
N LEU A 203 -13.73 1.02 -13.78
CA LEU A 203 -13.38 1.46 -15.14
C LEU A 203 -11.89 1.23 -15.42
N ILE A 204 -11.01 1.68 -14.52
CA ILE A 204 -9.56 1.47 -14.64
C ILE A 204 -9.24 -0.03 -14.67
N ALA A 205 -9.84 -0.82 -13.77
CA ALA A 205 -9.61 -2.26 -13.72
C ALA A 205 -10.10 -3.00 -14.96
N SER A 206 -11.03 -2.42 -15.71
CA SER A 206 -11.60 -3.00 -16.93
C SER A 206 -10.86 -2.59 -18.20
N SER A 207 -10.07 -1.52 -18.15
CA SER A 207 -9.27 -1.02 -19.29
C SER A 207 -7.79 -1.41 -19.20
N ASP A 208 -7.24 -1.56 -18.00
CA ASP A 208 -5.81 -1.89 -17.81
C ASP A 208 -5.54 -3.39 -17.99
N ALA A 209 -4.62 -3.73 -18.89
CA ALA A 209 -4.29 -5.11 -19.23
C ALA A 209 -3.71 -5.93 -18.06
N ALA A 210 -2.94 -5.31 -17.17
CA ALA A 210 -2.39 -5.97 -16.00
C ALA A 210 -3.49 -6.25 -14.95
N CYS A 211 -4.42 -5.31 -14.77
CA CYS A 211 -5.59 -5.49 -13.93
C CYS A 211 -6.51 -6.60 -14.46
N LEU A 212 -6.75 -6.66 -15.77
CA LEU A 212 -7.55 -7.72 -16.41
C LEU A 212 -6.96 -9.11 -16.13
N ARG A 213 -5.63 -9.26 -16.27
CA ARG A 213 -4.94 -10.52 -15.94
C ARG A 213 -5.09 -10.89 -14.46
N LEU A 214 -4.91 -9.92 -13.57
CA LEU A 214 -5.04 -10.13 -12.13
C LEU A 214 -6.47 -10.51 -11.70
N ARG A 215 -7.49 -9.95 -12.31
CA ARG A 215 -8.91 -10.24 -12.02
C ARG A 215 -9.31 -11.69 -12.35
N ARG A 216 -8.52 -12.39 -13.16
CA ARG A 216 -8.72 -13.84 -13.39
C ARG A 216 -8.32 -14.71 -12.20
N VAL A 217 -7.58 -14.16 -11.24
CA VAL A 217 -7.17 -14.87 -10.02
C VAL A 217 -8.31 -14.83 -9.00
N PRO A 218 -8.85 -15.97 -8.57
CA PRO A 218 -9.89 -16.01 -7.53
C PRO A 218 -9.47 -15.27 -6.27
N GLY A 219 -10.28 -14.33 -5.80
CA GLY A 219 -9.98 -13.48 -4.65
C GLY A 219 -9.30 -12.14 -4.99
N ILE A 220 -8.99 -11.89 -6.26
CA ILE A 220 -8.49 -10.59 -6.74
C ILE A 220 -9.57 -9.90 -7.57
N GLY A 221 -10.29 -8.98 -6.93
CA GLY A 221 -11.27 -8.11 -7.60
C GLY A 221 -10.62 -6.79 -8.08
N PRO A 222 -11.43 -5.89 -8.69
CA PRO A 222 -10.96 -4.62 -9.24
C PRO A 222 -10.11 -3.80 -8.27
N LEU A 223 -10.60 -3.64 -7.03
CA LEU A 223 -9.91 -2.88 -5.99
C LEU A 223 -8.54 -3.45 -5.64
N VAL A 224 -8.40 -4.78 -5.58
CA VAL A 224 -7.12 -5.42 -5.26
C VAL A 224 -6.18 -5.35 -6.46
N ALA A 225 -6.69 -5.58 -7.68
CA ALA A 225 -5.91 -5.54 -8.91
C ALA A 225 -5.28 -4.16 -9.13
N THR A 226 -6.09 -3.10 -9.12
CA THR A 226 -5.63 -1.71 -9.29
C THR A 226 -4.65 -1.29 -8.20
N ALA A 227 -4.88 -1.66 -6.95
CA ALA A 227 -3.96 -1.33 -5.86
C ALA A 227 -2.60 -2.05 -5.96
N ILE A 228 -2.58 -3.29 -6.45
CA ILE A 228 -1.33 -4.02 -6.71
C ILE A 228 -0.56 -3.35 -7.85
N VAL A 229 -1.21 -3.07 -8.99
CA VAL A 229 -0.58 -2.40 -10.15
C VAL A 229 -0.04 -1.03 -9.75
N ALA A 230 -0.81 -0.21 -9.03
CA ALA A 230 -0.36 1.08 -8.50
C ALA A 230 0.87 0.96 -7.58
N SER A 231 0.99 -0.15 -6.85
CA SER A 231 2.05 -0.32 -5.85
C SER A 231 3.35 -0.84 -6.44
N ILE A 232 3.29 -1.81 -7.36
CA ILE A 232 4.46 -2.54 -7.84
C ILE A 232 4.61 -2.58 -9.38
N GLY A 233 3.66 -1.98 -10.13
CA GLY A 233 3.68 -2.03 -11.59
C GLY A 233 3.71 -3.48 -12.11
N ASN A 234 4.70 -3.80 -12.92
CA ASN A 234 4.93 -5.15 -13.45
C ASN A 234 5.63 -6.11 -12.48
N GLY A 235 5.91 -5.69 -11.25
CA GLY A 235 6.57 -6.52 -10.24
C GLY A 235 8.08 -6.71 -10.40
N ALA A 236 8.75 -6.03 -11.33
CA ALA A 236 10.18 -6.17 -11.63
C ALA A 236 11.11 -5.84 -10.44
N ALA A 237 10.63 -5.12 -9.42
CA ALA A 237 11.38 -4.83 -8.20
C ALA A 237 11.62 -6.07 -7.30
N PHE A 238 10.97 -7.18 -7.59
CA PHE A 238 11.07 -8.41 -6.82
C PHE A 238 11.55 -9.56 -7.71
N HIS A 239 12.54 -10.31 -7.24
CA HIS A 239 13.04 -11.49 -7.98
C HIS A 239 12.11 -12.71 -7.83
N LYS A 240 11.35 -12.78 -6.74
CA LYS A 240 10.48 -13.93 -6.41
C LYS A 240 9.18 -13.44 -5.75
N GLY A 241 8.07 -14.13 -6.00
CA GLY A 241 6.79 -13.81 -5.36
C GLY A 241 6.82 -13.88 -3.82
N ARG A 242 7.76 -14.65 -3.23
CA ARG A 242 7.99 -14.66 -1.78
C ARG A 242 8.49 -13.31 -1.24
N GLU A 243 9.28 -12.59 -2.02
CA GLU A 243 9.78 -11.25 -1.65
C GLU A 243 8.65 -10.22 -1.64
N PHE A 244 7.74 -10.27 -2.62
CA PHE A 244 6.55 -9.43 -2.64
C PHE A 244 5.63 -9.73 -1.44
N ALA A 245 5.37 -11.01 -1.14
CA ALA A 245 4.59 -11.39 0.04
C ALA A 245 5.25 -10.94 1.35
N ALA A 246 6.59 -11.00 1.44
CA ALA A 246 7.35 -10.49 2.58
C ALA A 246 7.31 -8.95 2.66
N TRP A 247 7.39 -8.25 1.52
CA TRP A 247 7.26 -6.79 1.44
C TRP A 247 5.88 -6.30 1.92
N MET A 248 4.82 -7.09 1.69
CA MET A 248 3.49 -6.83 2.25
C MET A 248 3.35 -7.25 3.71
N ASP A 249 4.40 -7.84 4.30
CA ASP A 249 4.39 -8.39 5.67
C ASP A 249 3.29 -9.44 5.92
N LEU A 250 3.04 -10.27 4.92
CA LEU A 250 2.19 -11.46 5.04
C LEU A 250 2.98 -12.70 5.50
N VAL A 251 4.20 -12.49 5.99
CA VAL A 251 5.07 -13.54 6.54
C VAL A 251 5.15 -13.43 8.06
N PRO A 252 5.36 -14.55 8.78
CA PRO A 252 5.55 -14.53 10.22
C PRO A 252 6.77 -13.67 10.62
N LYS A 253 6.65 -13.00 11.77
CA LYS A 253 7.84 -12.46 12.45
C LYS A 253 8.68 -13.64 12.93
N GLN A 254 9.99 -13.52 12.75
CA GLN A 254 10.94 -14.48 13.25
C GLN A 254 11.86 -13.82 14.27
N TYR A 255 12.04 -14.49 15.38
CA TYR A 255 13.06 -14.22 16.38
C TYR A 255 13.93 -15.46 16.50
N SER A 256 15.20 -15.33 16.19
CA SER A 256 16.15 -16.46 16.25
C SER A 256 17.27 -16.11 17.21
N THR A 257 17.53 -17.00 18.17
CA THR A 257 18.63 -16.89 19.12
C THR A 257 19.22 -18.29 19.29
N GLY A 258 20.55 -18.43 19.19
CA GLY A 258 21.22 -19.71 19.37
C GLY A 258 20.74 -20.81 18.42
N GLY A 259 20.44 -20.49 17.16
CA GLY A 259 19.94 -21.45 16.15
C GLY A 259 18.47 -21.83 16.30
N LYS A 260 17.77 -21.40 17.36
CA LYS A 260 16.35 -21.69 17.57
C LYS A 260 15.47 -20.61 16.98
N ALA A 261 14.69 -20.95 15.94
CA ALA A 261 13.74 -20.03 15.31
C ALA A 261 12.41 -20.02 16.07
N ARG A 262 11.97 -18.85 16.51
CA ARG A 262 10.62 -18.63 17.04
C ARG A 262 9.81 -17.81 16.05
N LEU A 263 8.74 -18.39 15.53
CA LEU A 263 7.80 -17.72 14.63
C LEU A 263 6.60 -17.20 15.42
N SER A 264 6.17 -15.98 15.11
CA SER A 264 4.97 -15.37 15.68
C SER A 264 4.01 -14.93 14.58
N GLY A 265 2.95 -14.19 14.90
CA GLY A 265 2.03 -13.65 13.89
C GLY A 265 2.74 -12.79 12.83
N ILE A 266 2.00 -12.38 11.79
CA ILE A 266 2.56 -11.59 10.69
C ILE A 266 3.21 -10.27 11.17
N SER A 267 4.26 -9.82 10.46
CA SER A 267 5.11 -8.70 10.90
C SER A 267 4.40 -7.34 10.93
N LYS A 268 3.43 -7.09 10.03
CA LYS A 268 2.59 -5.88 9.92
C LYS A 268 3.36 -4.57 9.66
N ARG A 269 4.62 -4.61 9.19
CA ARG A 269 5.48 -3.44 8.95
C ARG A 269 5.30 -2.81 7.56
N GLY A 270 4.86 -3.59 6.55
CA GLY A 270 4.72 -3.15 5.16
C GLY A 270 3.43 -2.38 4.87
N ASN A 271 3.07 -2.29 3.60
CA ASN A 271 1.91 -1.52 3.13
C ASN A 271 0.60 -2.00 3.77
N ARG A 272 0.13 -1.24 4.77
CA ARG A 272 -1.07 -1.57 5.56
C ARG A 272 -2.33 -1.65 4.71
N TYR A 273 -2.47 -0.73 3.75
CA TYR A 273 -3.65 -0.67 2.90
C TYR A 273 -3.74 -1.89 1.98
N LEU A 274 -2.66 -2.15 1.21
CA LEU A 274 -2.62 -3.27 0.28
C LEU A 274 -2.79 -4.62 1.01
N ARG A 275 -2.14 -4.79 2.15
CA ARG A 275 -2.33 -5.97 2.99
C ARG A 275 -3.79 -6.14 3.44
N LYS A 276 -4.43 -5.05 3.89
CA LYS A 276 -5.84 -5.05 4.32
C LYS A 276 -6.74 -5.55 3.19
N ILE A 277 -6.68 -4.94 2.01
CA ILE A 277 -7.59 -5.30 0.90
C ILE A 277 -7.31 -6.69 0.36
N LEU A 278 -6.05 -7.14 0.31
CA LEU A 278 -5.72 -8.50 -0.12
C LEU A 278 -6.20 -9.56 0.88
N ILE A 279 -6.12 -9.31 2.19
CA ILE A 279 -6.72 -10.18 3.21
C ILE A 279 -8.24 -10.21 3.06
N HIS A 280 -8.90 -9.10 2.71
CA HIS A 280 -10.34 -9.10 2.42
C HIS A 280 -10.67 -9.91 1.16
N GLY A 281 -9.88 -9.81 0.10
CA GLY A 281 -10.02 -10.64 -1.10
C GLY A 281 -9.86 -12.13 -0.79
N ALA A 282 -8.82 -12.49 -0.04
CA ALA A 282 -8.60 -13.84 0.44
C ALA A 282 -9.76 -14.35 1.31
N ARG A 283 -10.29 -13.52 2.21
CA ARG A 283 -11.46 -13.85 3.02
C ARG A 283 -12.68 -14.12 2.16
N ALA A 284 -12.96 -13.27 1.18
CA ALA A 284 -14.08 -13.47 0.25
C ALA A 284 -13.93 -14.79 -0.52
N MET A 285 -12.73 -15.11 -0.99
CA MET A 285 -12.43 -16.37 -1.66
C MET A 285 -12.64 -17.58 -0.72
N VAL A 286 -12.10 -17.53 0.49
CA VAL A 286 -12.22 -18.61 1.49
C VAL A 286 -13.70 -18.87 1.84
N LEU A 287 -14.52 -17.85 1.90
CA LEU A 287 -15.92 -17.93 2.36
C LEU A 287 -16.93 -18.24 1.25
N ARG A 288 -16.64 -17.82 0.02
CA ARG A 288 -17.65 -17.82 -1.06
C ARG A 288 -17.31 -18.75 -2.22
N CYS A 289 -16.01 -19.06 -2.45
CA CYS A 289 -15.63 -19.93 -3.56
C CYS A 289 -15.78 -21.42 -3.16
N LYS A 290 -16.35 -22.20 -4.05
CA LYS A 290 -16.37 -23.66 -3.91
C LYS A 290 -14.93 -24.20 -4.02
N ARG A 291 -14.52 -25.03 -3.05
CA ARG A 291 -13.12 -25.54 -2.94
C ARG A 291 -12.68 -26.28 -4.20
N GLU A 292 -13.58 -27.03 -4.80
CA GLU A 292 -13.34 -27.86 -5.99
C GLU A 292 -13.05 -27.01 -7.23
N ARG A 293 -13.48 -25.76 -7.24
CA ARG A 293 -13.33 -24.84 -8.39
C ARG A 293 -12.09 -23.96 -8.35
N ILE A 294 -11.32 -24.03 -7.27
CA ILE A 294 -10.11 -23.20 -7.12
C ILE A 294 -8.87 -24.09 -6.95
N PRO A 295 -7.76 -23.80 -7.65
CA PRO A 295 -6.56 -24.68 -7.64
C PRO A 295 -5.95 -24.88 -6.26
N MET A 296 -6.19 -23.95 -5.33
CA MET A 296 -5.70 -24.08 -3.94
C MET A 296 -6.73 -24.68 -2.98
N GLY A 297 -7.85 -25.21 -3.47
CA GLY A 297 -8.96 -25.69 -2.65
C GLY A 297 -8.57 -26.85 -1.75
N ALA A 298 -7.95 -27.90 -2.28
CA ALA A 298 -7.45 -29.03 -1.49
C ALA A 298 -6.49 -28.60 -0.39
N TRP A 299 -5.54 -27.71 -0.71
CA TRP A 299 -4.62 -27.15 0.29
C TRP A 299 -5.37 -26.34 1.37
N MET A 300 -6.40 -25.61 1.00
CA MET A 300 -7.21 -24.85 1.97
C MET A 300 -7.97 -25.80 2.90
N THR A 301 -8.55 -26.86 2.39
CA THR A 301 -9.24 -27.90 3.18
C THR A 301 -8.26 -28.54 4.17
N THR A 302 -7.08 -28.95 3.72
CA THR A 302 -6.04 -29.53 4.59
C THR A 302 -5.56 -28.54 5.66
N LEU A 303 -5.46 -27.24 5.33
CA LEU A 303 -5.03 -26.25 6.33
C LEU A 303 -6.13 -25.96 7.36
N GLU A 304 -7.39 -26.00 6.96
CA GLU A 304 -8.56 -25.72 7.81
C GLU A 304 -8.72 -26.76 8.93
N THR A 305 -8.26 -28.02 8.73
CA THR A 305 -8.31 -29.07 9.77
C THR A 305 -7.33 -28.83 10.93
N ARG A 306 -6.26 -28.04 10.71
CA ARG A 306 -5.16 -27.85 11.69
C ARG A 306 -4.90 -26.39 12.10
N ALA A 307 -5.61 -25.44 11.52
CA ALA A 307 -5.35 -24.03 11.77
C ALA A 307 -6.65 -23.21 11.89
N PRO A 308 -6.69 -22.22 12.80
CA PRO A 308 -7.83 -21.33 12.92
C PRO A 308 -8.12 -20.58 11.61
N ARG A 309 -9.38 -20.25 11.37
CA ARG A 309 -9.87 -19.61 10.15
C ARG A 309 -9.08 -18.36 9.75
N ASN A 310 -8.69 -17.51 10.70
CA ASN A 310 -7.90 -16.31 10.37
C ASN A 310 -6.49 -16.64 9.88
N VAL A 311 -5.89 -17.75 10.35
CA VAL A 311 -4.60 -18.24 9.85
C VAL A 311 -4.75 -18.73 8.41
N LEU A 312 -5.82 -19.47 8.10
CA LEU A 312 -6.14 -19.88 6.74
C LEU A 312 -6.28 -18.66 5.80
N ILE A 313 -7.07 -17.65 6.19
CA ILE A 313 -7.28 -16.44 5.39
C ILE A 313 -5.95 -15.71 5.12
N VAL A 314 -5.10 -15.52 6.13
CA VAL A 314 -3.80 -14.85 5.98
C VAL A 314 -2.85 -15.66 5.12
N SER A 315 -2.84 -16.99 5.28
CA SER A 315 -2.04 -17.89 4.44
C SER A 315 -2.51 -17.88 2.98
N ALA A 316 -3.82 -17.79 2.75
CA ALA A 316 -4.39 -17.62 1.43
C ALA A 316 -4.00 -16.26 0.82
N ALA A 317 -4.02 -15.17 1.61
CA ALA A 317 -3.56 -13.85 1.15
C ALA A 317 -2.06 -13.88 0.76
N ASN A 318 -1.21 -14.60 1.51
CA ASN A 318 0.19 -14.79 1.13
C ASN A 318 0.33 -15.53 -0.22
N LYS A 319 -0.45 -16.59 -0.44
CA LYS A 319 -0.46 -17.30 -1.73
C LYS A 319 -0.97 -16.39 -2.86
N LEU A 320 -2.05 -15.63 -2.64
CA LEU A 320 -2.57 -14.66 -3.62
C LEU A 320 -1.54 -13.60 -4.00
N ALA A 321 -0.78 -13.08 -3.03
CA ALA A 321 0.31 -12.15 -3.30
C ALA A 321 1.35 -12.76 -4.26
N ARG A 322 1.77 -13.99 -3.99
CA ARG A 322 2.76 -14.70 -4.82
C ARG A 322 2.25 -14.98 -6.23
N ILE A 323 0.96 -15.35 -6.36
CA ILE A 323 0.31 -15.56 -7.65
C ILE A 323 0.19 -14.24 -8.41
N ALA A 324 -0.25 -13.17 -7.75
CA ALA A 324 -0.37 -11.85 -8.35
C ALA A 324 0.98 -11.34 -8.91
N TRP A 325 2.05 -11.52 -8.14
CA TRP A 325 3.39 -11.19 -8.62
C TRP A 325 3.78 -12.04 -9.84
N ALA A 326 3.52 -13.34 -9.84
CA ALA A 326 3.87 -14.22 -10.97
C ALA A 326 3.10 -13.83 -12.25
N VAL A 327 1.82 -13.47 -12.13
CA VAL A 327 1.00 -12.98 -13.25
C VAL A 327 1.56 -11.68 -13.81
N LEU A 328 1.94 -10.73 -12.95
CA LEU A 328 2.49 -9.45 -13.38
C LEU A 328 3.89 -9.57 -14.00
N SER A 329 4.78 -10.34 -13.37
CA SER A 329 6.17 -10.48 -13.80
C SER A 329 6.31 -11.29 -15.09
N SER A 330 5.43 -12.27 -15.33
CA SER A 330 5.42 -13.06 -16.56
C SER A 330 4.64 -12.39 -17.71
N GLY A 331 3.73 -11.45 -17.38
CA GLY A 331 2.79 -10.89 -18.35
C GLY A 331 1.75 -11.89 -18.89
N GLN A 332 1.72 -13.11 -18.33
CA GLN A 332 0.81 -14.17 -18.77
C GLN A 332 -0.48 -14.20 -17.94
N ASP A 333 -1.52 -14.75 -18.54
CA ASP A 333 -2.78 -14.99 -17.85
C ASP A 333 -2.63 -16.04 -16.75
N TYR A 334 -3.42 -15.86 -15.70
CA TYR A 334 -3.54 -16.87 -14.67
C TYR A 334 -4.13 -18.16 -15.24
N ARG A 335 -3.36 -19.24 -15.21
CA ARG A 335 -3.81 -20.59 -15.57
C ARG A 335 -4.12 -21.35 -14.28
N ALA A 336 -5.37 -21.74 -14.12
CA ALA A 336 -5.74 -22.69 -13.07
C ALA A 336 -5.09 -24.03 -13.47
N VAL A 337 -4.07 -24.46 -12.72
CA VAL A 337 -3.55 -25.83 -12.87
C VAL A 337 -4.69 -26.76 -12.44
N GLN A 338 -5.31 -27.42 -13.40
CA GLN A 338 -6.19 -28.54 -13.13
C GLN A 338 -5.32 -29.63 -12.46
N GLN A 339 -5.57 -29.92 -11.17
CA GLN A 339 -5.02 -31.14 -10.61
C GLN A 339 -5.63 -32.30 -11.40
N PRO A 340 -4.81 -33.27 -11.86
CA PRO A 340 -5.37 -34.49 -12.43
C PRO A 340 -6.34 -35.07 -11.38
N VAL A 341 -7.57 -35.30 -11.82
CA VAL A 341 -8.53 -36.10 -11.04
C VAL A 341 -7.83 -37.43 -10.90
N ALA A 342 -7.46 -37.79 -9.68
CA ALA A 342 -6.98 -39.13 -9.40
C ALA A 342 -8.12 -40.10 -9.81
N ALA A 343 -7.81 -40.91 -10.80
CA ALA A 343 -8.68 -41.97 -11.29
C ALA A 343 -8.86 -43.06 -10.21
#